data_82108a6c1abe7b1cbb72c82a14f88e63
#
_entry.id   82108a6c1abe7b1cbb72c82a14f88e63
#
_cell.length_a   1.000
_cell.length_b   1.000
_cell.length_c   1.000
_cell.angle_alpha   90.00
_cell.angle_beta   90.00
_cell.angle_gamma   90.00
#
_symmetry.space_group_name_H-M   'P 1'
#
loop_
_entity.id
_entity.type
_entity.pdbx_description
1 polymer ?
#
loop_
_entity_poly.entity_id
_entity_poly.type
_entity_poly.pdbx_seq_one_letter_code
_entity_poly.pdbx_strand_id
1 'polypeptide(L)'
;GPITIDGDPYSIINLNGTAETFLEKDAGTTFFIANNVSDQDIKFRVLDGSSQVTAIHIDTSETGRVKLPNDNQRLTLGASDDLQLSHESNNNYIATYSGNLILEQNTNDADIIFNCDDGSGGVTAYLTLDGSTTEIAVSKNMIFGDDVKARFGADDDLDIYWDGSNSYIENNNEHLIIVNNENDHDIYLKSDNGSGGT
;
A
#
# COMPACT_ATOMS: atom_id res chain seq x y z
N GLY A 1 8.77 -12.57 -46.77
CA GLY A 1 8.51 -13.95 -46.47
C GLY A 1 7.06 -14.14 -46.11
N PRO A 2 6.42 -15.32 -46.36
CA PRO A 2 5.01 -15.51 -46.19
C PRO A 2 4.61 -15.51 -44.70
N ILE A 3 3.51 -14.83 -44.40
CA ILE A 3 2.76 -15.06 -43.15
C ILE A 3 2.03 -16.41 -43.42
N THR A 4 2.49 -17.49 -42.78
CA THR A 4 1.78 -18.76 -42.82
C THR A 4 0.80 -18.75 -41.67
N ILE A 5 -0.48 -18.55 -41.96
CA ILE A 5 -1.57 -18.84 -41.03
C ILE A 5 -1.98 -20.27 -41.35
N ASP A 6 -1.51 -21.24 -40.56
CA ASP A 6 -1.86 -22.65 -40.75
C ASP A 6 -3.28 -22.87 -40.22
N GLY A 7 -4.18 -23.22 -41.15
CA GLY A 7 -5.61 -23.24 -40.93
C GLY A 7 -6.11 -24.59 -40.43
N ASP A 8 -6.10 -24.87 -39.17
CA ASP A 8 -7.07 -25.75 -38.54
C ASP A 8 -8.21 -24.88 -37.93
N PRO A 9 -9.45 -25.32 -37.74
CA PRO A 9 -10.66 -24.50 -37.94
C PRO A 9 -10.90 -23.27 -37.07
N TYR A 10 -9.92 -22.78 -36.34
CA TYR A 10 -10.08 -21.66 -35.40
C TYR A 10 -9.02 -20.57 -35.47
N SER A 11 -8.21 -20.48 -36.51
CA SER A 11 -7.27 -19.35 -36.67
C SER A 11 -8.02 -18.12 -37.22
N ILE A 12 -8.61 -17.31 -36.34
CA ILE A 12 -9.23 -16.06 -36.73
C ILE A 12 -8.25 -14.93 -36.42
N ILE A 13 -7.47 -14.48 -37.41
CA ILE A 13 -6.92 -13.14 -37.46
C ILE A 13 -7.92 -12.30 -38.25
N ASN A 14 -8.94 -11.76 -37.61
CA ASN A 14 -9.90 -10.90 -38.25
C ASN A 14 -9.46 -9.44 -38.07
N LEU A 15 -8.62 -8.97 -38.98
CA LEU A 15 -8.25 -7.54 -39.09
C LEU A 15 -9.24 -6.89 -40.04
N ASN A 16 -10.42 -6.47 -39.57
CA ASN A 16 -11.41 -5.76 -40.34
C ASN A 16 -10.94 -4.35 -40.69
N GLY A 17 -10.29 -4.20 -41.79
CA GLY A 17 -10.40 -3.31 -42.93
C GLY A 17 -10.35 -1.80 -42.74
N THR A 18 -9.82 -1.23 -41.67
CA THR A 18 -9.21 0.10 -41.62
C THR A 18 -7.94 -0.03 -40.80
N ALA A 19 -6.88 0.70 -41.18
CA ALA A 19 -5.54 0.60 -40.59
C ALA A 19 -5.45 1.03 -39.10
N GLU A 20 -6.42 0.67 -38.30
CA GLU A 20 -6.66 1.16 -36.94
C GLU A 20 -6.29 0.13 -35.87
N THR A 21 -6.21 -1.16 -36.24
CA THR A 21 -5.79 -2.23 -35.33
C THR A 21 -4.72 -3.07 -36.04
N PHE A 22 -3.51 -3.16 -35.46
CA PHE A 22 -2.42 -3.87 -36.09
C PHE A 22 -1.46 -4.52 -35.08
N LEU A 23 -0.79 -5.57 -35.59
CA LEU A 23 0.42 -6.12 -35.03
C LEU A 23 1.55 -5.66 -35.93
N GLU A 24 2.36 -4.74 -35.48
CA GLU A 24 3.42 -4.13 -36.31
C GLU A 24 4.76 -4.18 -35.60
N LYS A 25 5.81 -4.34 -36.42
CA LYS A 25 7.17 -4.00 -36.06
C LYS A 25 7.57 -2.78 -36.86
N ASP A 26 7.91 -1.69 -36.21
CA ASP A 26 8.45 -0.50 -36.87
C ASP A 26 9.81 -0.76 -37.53
N ALA A 27 10.32 0.21 -38.26
CA ALA A 27 11.65 0.15 -38.87
C ALA A 27 12.80 0.09 -37.83
N GLY A 28 12.50 0.29 -36.55
CA GLY A 28 13.37 0.12 -35.40
C GLY A 28 13.28 -1.27 -34.76
N THR A 29 13.25 -1.29 -33.45
CA THR A 29 13.28 -2.52 -32.62
C THR A 29 11.97 -2.81 -31.91
N THR A 30 10.91 -2.00 -32.09
CA THR A 30 9.67 -2.06 -31.32
C THR A 30 8.61 -2.89 -32.05
N PHE A 31 7.98 -3.79 -31.33
CA PHE A 31 6.80 -4.52 -31.75
C PHE A 31 5.56 -3.90 -31.07
N PHE A 32 4.53 -3.60 -31.88
CA PHE A 32 3.30 -2.97 -31.40
C PHE A 32 2.13 -3.93 -31.46
N ILE A 33 1.31 -3.91 -30.40
CA ILE A 33 -0.09 -4.34 -30.41
C ILE A 33 -0.89 -3.06 -30.18
N ALA A 34 -1.51 -2.53 -31.23
CA ALA A 34 -2.12 -1.21 -31.17
C ALA A 34 -3.59 -1.24 -31.64
N ASN A 35 -4.40 -0.41 -30.98
CA ASN A 35 -5.70 0.01 -31.45
C ASN A 35 -5.67 1.53 -31.56
N ASN A 36 -5.76 2.07 -32.78
CA ASN A 36 -5.67 3.51 -33.04
C ASN A 36 -7.05 4.20 -33.19
N VAL A 37 -8.11 3.49 -32.79
CA VAL A 37 -9.45 4.06 -32.79
C VAL A 37 -9.71 4.68 -31.42
N SER A 38 -10.13 5.95 -31.38
CA SER A 38 -10.48 6.64 -30.15
C SER A 38 -11.56 5.89 -29.37
N ASP A 39 -11.37 5.76 -28.07
CA ASP A 39 -12.28 5.15 -27.11
C ASP A 39 -12.58 3.65 -27.38
N GLN A 40 -11.72 2.97 -28.14
CA GLN A 40 -11.79 1.52 -28.33
C GLN A 40 -10.66 0.80 -27.62
N ASP A 41 -11.03 -0.11 -26.75
CA ASP A 41 -10.13 -0.79 -25.81
C ASP A 41 -9.37 -1.96 -26.43
N ILE A 42 -8.26 -2.35 -25.76
CA ILE A 42 -7.61 -3.65 -25.97
C ILE A 42 -7.97 -4.55 -24.80
N LYS A 43 -8.50 -5.76 -25.10
CA LYS A 43 -8.90 -6.74 -24.09
C LYS A 43 -8.27 -8.09 -24.36
N PHE A 44 -7.58 -8.64 -23.36
CA PHE A 44 -7.11 -10.02 -23.36
C PHE A 44 -8.14 -10.86 -22.59
N ARG A 45 -8.71 -11.86 -23.28
CA ARG A 45 -9.76 -12.73 -22.75
C ARG A 45 -9.28 -14.17 -22.69
N VAL A 46 -9.70 -14.87 -21.65
CA VAL A 46 -9.44 -16.29 -21.44
C VAL A 46 -10.75 -17.01 -21.14
N LEU A 47 -10.76 -18.33 -21.29
CA LEU A 47 -11.88 -19.17 -20.90
C LEU A 47 -11.58 -19.74 -19.51
N ASP A 48 -12.44 -19.45 -18.54
CA ASP A 48 -12.42 -20.05 -17.22
C ASP A 48 -13.62 -20.99 -17.07
N GLY A 49 -13.33 -22.29 -17.11
CA GLY A 49 -14.36 -23.31 -17.23
C GLY A 49 -15.17 -23.16 -18.55
N SER A 50 -16.44 -22.76 -18.45
CA SER A 50 -17.31 -22.45 -19.58
C SER A 50 -17.55 -20.97 -19.82
N SER A 51 -16.96 -20.08 -18.99
CA SER A 51 -17.20 -18.65 -19.02
C SER A 51 -16.01 -17.90 -19.61
N GLN A 52 -16.27 -16.98 -20.53
CA GLN A 52 -15.25 -16.08 -21.03
C GLN A 52 -15.04 -14.92 -20.02
N VAL A 53 -13.80 -14.74 -19.56
CA VAL A 53 -13.41 -13.65 -18.65
C VAL A 53 -12.38 -12.74 -19.30
N THR A 54 -12.41 -11.46 -18.96
CA THR A 54 -11.39 -10.49 -19.36
C THR A 54 -10.26 -10.55 -18.33
N ALA A 55 -9.10 -11.05 -18.74
CA ALA A 55 -7.92 -11.13 -17.87
C ALA A 55 -7.21 -9.78 -17.73
N ILE A 56 -7.06 -9.04 -18.85
CA ILE A 56 -6.45 -7.71 -18.88
C ILE A 56 -7.30 -6.81 -19.78
N HIS A 57 -7.55 -5.59 -19.34
CA HIS A 57 -8.27 -4.58 -20.07
C HIS A 57 -7.45 -3.27 -20.09
N ILE A 58 -7.09 -2.82 -21.28
CA ILE A 58 -6.48 -1.50 -21.49
C ILE A 58 -7.61 -0.59 -21.97
N ASP A 59 -8.00 0.34 -21.09
CA ASP A 59 -9.10 1.25 -21.30
C ASP A 59 -8.58 2.59 -21.85
N THR A 60 -8.89 2.86 -23.11
CA THR A 60 -8.37 4.04 -23.80
C THR A 60 -9.13 5.31 -23.46
N SER A 61 -10.41 5.21 -23.06
CA SER A 61 -11.21 6.35 -22.58
C SER A 61 -10.71 6.92 -21.25
N GLU A 62 -9.93 6.12 -20.52
CA GLU A 62 -9.31 6.45 -19.23
C GLU A 62 -7.78 6.65 -19.34
N THR A 63 -7.34 7.26 -20.45
CA THR A 63 -5.90 7.52 -20.71
C THR A 63 -5.00 6.30 -20.74
N GLY A 64 -5.51 5.17 -21.24
CA GLY A 64 -4.76 3.91 -21.33
C GLY A 64 -4.60 3.19 -19.98
N ARG A 65 -5.58 3.32 -19.09
CA ARG A 65 -5.57 2.61 -17.81
C ARG A 65 -5.55 1.11 -18.01
N VAL A 66 -4.63 0.40 -17.35
CA VAL A 66 -4.59 -1.06 -17.30
C VAL A 66 -5.43 -1.54 -16.13
N LYS A 67 -6.42 -2.40 -16.41
CA LYS A 67 -7.34 -2.96 -15.42
C LYS A 67 -7.20 -4.48 -15.35
N LEU A 68 -7.29 -5.02 -14.16
CA LEU A 68 -7.64 -6.41 -13.85
C LEU A 68 -9.08 -6.36 -13.33
N PRO A 69 -10.10 -6.57 -14.23
CA PRO A 69 -11.45 -6.06 -13.97
C PRO A 69 -12.35 -6.97 -13.11
N ASN A 70 -11.85 -8.10 -12.63
CA ASN A 70 -12.67 -9.03 -11.87
C ASN A 70 -12.24 -9.09 -10.40
N ASP A 71 -13.21 -9.22 -9.48
CA ASP A 71 -12.92 -9.51 -8.07
C ASP A 71 -12.14 -10.83 -7.94
N ASN A 72 -11.26 -10.90 -6.95
CA ASN A 72 -10.35 -12.02 -6.71
C ASN A 72 -9.31 -12.27 -7.83
N GLN A 73 -9.25 -11.38 -8.81
CA GLN A 73 -8.16 -11.39 -9.79
C GLN A 73 -6.92 -10.78 -9.15
N ARG A 74 -5.76 -11.40 -9.40
CA ARG A 74 -4.50 -11.00 -8.75
C ARG A 74 -3.45 -10.63 -9.78
N LEU A 75 -2.67 -9.60 -9.48
CA LEU A 75 -1.36 -9.40 -10.07
C LEU A 75 -0.34 -10.07 -9.16
N THR A 76 0.30 -11.13 -9.64
CA THR A 76 1.25 -11.91 -8.86
C THR A 76 2.66 -11.75 -9.41
N LEU A 77 3.64 -11.71 -8.53
CA LEU A 77 5.06 -11.63 -8.83
C LEU A 77 5.80 -12.72 -8.05
N GLY A 78 6.84 -13.29 -8.68
CA GLY A 78 7.60 -14.41 -8.14
C GLY A 78 7.10 -15.78 -8.63
N ALA A 79 7.95 -16.81 -8.57
CA ALA A 79 7.66 -18.13 -9.14
C ALA A 79 6.53 -18.90 -8.41
N SER A 80 6.26 -18.52 -7.16
CA SER A 80 5.23 -19.11 -6.29
C SER A 80 4.21 -18.07 -5.85
N ASP A 81 3.96 -17.05 -6.69
CA ASP A 81 3.04 -15.94 -6.37
C ASP A 81 3.40 -15.22 -5.07
N ASP A 82 4.70 -14.98 -4.87
CA ASP A 82 5.28 -14.51 -3.61
C ASP A 82 4.77 -13.13 -3.17
N LEU A 83 4.53 -12.22 -4.11
CA LEU A 83 3.87 -10.92 -3.88
C LEU A 83 2.57 -10.88 -4.68
N GLN A 84 1.49 -10.48 -4.04
CA GLN A 84 0.16 -10.36 -4.64
C GLN A 84 -0.44 -8.98 -4.40
N LEU A 85 -1.05 -8.42 -5.45
CA LEU A 85 -1.94 -7.27 -5.38
C LEU A 85 -3.33 -7.75 -5.79
N SER A 86 -4.35 -7.56 -4.95
CA SER A 86 -5.72 -7.99 -5.24
C SER A 86 -6.78 -7.07 -4.64
N HIS A 87 -7.98 -7.13 -5.24
CA HIS A 87 -9.21 -6.67 -4.64
C HIS A 87 -10.10 -7.88 -4.38
N GLU A 88 -10.51 -8.08 -3.12
CA GLU A 88 -11.34 -9.22 -2.70
C GLU A 88 -12.52 -8.69 -1.88
N SER A 89 -13.72 -8.83 -2.42
CA SER A 89 -14.95 -8.27 -1.84
C SER A 89 -14.87 -6.75 -1.66
N ASN A 90 -14.64 -6.25 -0.45
CA ASN A 90 -14.54 -4.81 -0.16
C ASN A 90 -13.12 -4.37 0.26
N ASN A 91 -12.14 -5.27 0.17
CA ASN A 91 -10.78 -5.01 0.66
C ASN A 91 -9.75 -5.06 -0.46
N ASN A 92 -8.72 -4.23 -0.33
CA ASN A 92 -7.56 -4.21 -1.20
C ASN A 92 -6.35 -4.74 -0.43
N TYR A 93 -5.56 -5.62 -1.07
CA TYR A 93 -4.44 -6.29 -0.45
C TYR A 93 -3.14 -6.04 -1.19
N ILE A 94 -2.08 -5.79 -0.42
CA ILE A 94 -0.69 -5.98 -0.81
C ILE A 94 -0.19 -7.09 0.11
N ALA A 95 -0.05 -8.32 -0.40
CA ALA A 95 0.29 -9.48 0.41
C ALA A 95 1.58 -10.14 -0.08
N THR A 96 2.49 -10.46 0.86
CA THR A 96 3.68 -11.23 0.59
C THR A 96 3.61 -12.60 1.29
N TYR A 97 4.02 -13.64 0.59
CA TYR A 97 4.04 -15.03 1.10
C TYR A 97 5.45 -15.57 1.25
N SER A 98 6.47 -14.79 0.88
CA SER A 98 7.87 -15.14 1.00
C SER A 98 8.70 -13.88 1.26
N GLY A 99 9.59 -13.91 2.25
CA GLY A 99 10.46 -12.80 2.62
C GLY A 99 9.74 -11.62 3.27
N ASN A 100 10.37 -10.47 3.24
CA ASN A 100 9.86 -9.22 3.82
C ASN A 100 9.14 -8.38 2.76
N LEU A 101 8.11 -7.63 3.16
CA LEU A 101 7.60 -6.52 2.39
C LEU A 101 8.43 -5.28 2.73
N ILE A 102 9.14 -4.74 1.74
CA ILE A 102 9.96 -3.54 1.89
C ILE A 102 9.32 -2.41 1.10
N LEU A 103 9.03 -1.30 1.78
CA LEU A 103 8.60 -0.04 1.18
C LEU A 103 9.76 0.95 1.31
N GLU A 104 10.35 1.34 0.20
CA GLU A 104 11.56 2.16 0.16
C GLU A 104 11.28 3.50 -0.53
N GLN A 105 11.72 4.60 0.08
CA GLN A 105 11.78 5.91 -0.54
C GLN A 105 13.25 6.33 -0.69
N ASN A 106 13.73 6.40 -1.95
CA ASN A 106 15.15 6.66 -2.25
C ASN A 106 15.45 8.10 -2.69
N THR A 107 14.43 8.94 -2.79
CA THR A 107 14.62 10.35 -3.14
C THR A 107 15.04 11.14 -1.90
N ASN A 108 16.08 11.97 -2.03
CA ASN A 108 16.55 12.81 -0.93
C ASN A 108 15.42 13.70 -0.40
N ASP A 109 15.31 13.79 0.94
CA ASP A 109 14.32 14.58 1.68
C ASP A 109 12.85 14.23 1.42
N ALA A 110 12.55 13.12 0.70
CA ALA A 110 11.18 12.66 0.49
C ALA A 110 10.74 11.63 1.54
N ASP A 111 9.43 11.56 1.75
CA ASP A 111 8.80 10.83 2.86
C ASP A 111 8.08 9.56 2.41
N ILE A 112 7.83 8.65 3.38
CA ILE A 112 6.77 7.66 3.28
C ILE A 112 5.63 8.12 4.18
N ILE A 113 4.44 8.33 3.60
CA ILE A 113 3.28 8.91 4.29
C ILE A 113 2.12 7.92 4.29
N PHE A 114 1.59 7.61 5.47
CA PHE A 114 0.37 6.82 5.64
C PHE A 114 -0.80 7.76 5.91
N ASN A 115 -1.69 7.87 4.92
CA ASN A 115 -2.89 8.69 4.98
C ASN A 115 -4.12 7.84 5.25
N CYS A 116 -5.04 8.36 6.05
CA CYS A 116 -6.37 7.82 6.23
C CYS A 116 -7.42 8.93 6.17
N ASP A 117 -8.70 8.54 6.14
CA ASP A 117 -9.84 9.45 6.27
C ASP A 117 -9.70 10.31 7.53
N ASP A 118 -10.04 11.59 7.45
CA ASP A 118 -9.95 12.54 8.57
C ASP A 118 -11.21 12.54 9.46
N GLY A 119 -12.20 11.69 9.16
CA GLY A 119 -13.49 11.62 9.84
C GLY A 119 -14.53 12.62 9.33
N SER A 120 -14.21 13.41 8.29
CA SER A 120 -15.11 14.42 7.70
C SER A 120 -15.16 14.36 6.16
N GLY A 121 -14.67 13.27 5.58
CA GLY A 121 -14.67 13.01 4.13
C GLY A 121 -13.44 13.55 3.40
N GLY A 122 -12.43 14.01 4.13
CA GLY A 122 -11.10 14.35 3.64
C GLY A 122 -10.06 13.27 3.97
N VAL A 123 -8.80 13.54 3.62
CA VAL A 123 -7.66 12.65 3.88
C VAL A 123 -6.56 13.42 4.60
N THR A 124 -5.98 12.82 5.63
CA THR A 124 -4.90 13.41 6.42
C THR A 124 -3.80 12.38 6.75
N ALA A 125 -2.57 12.85 6.98
CA ALA A 125 -1.49 12.00 7.44
C ALA A 125 -1.73 11.53 8.89
N TYR A 126 -1.52 10.25 9.13
CA TYR A 126 -1.53 9.62 10.46
C TYR A 126 -0.12 9.31 10.93
N LEU A 127 0.72 8.81 10.03
CA LEU A 127 2.12 8.50 10.26
C LEU A 127 2.95 8.97 9.09
N THR A 128 4.06 9.65 9.35
CA THR A 128 5.05 10.05 8.35
C THR A 128 6.43 9.59 8.79
N LEU A 129 7.12 8.88 7.89
CA LEU A 129 8.56 8.66 7.99
C LEU A 129 9.21 9.80 7.21
N ASP A 130 9.67 10.82 7.93
CA ASP A 130 10.18 12.07 7.36
C ASP A 130 11.66 11.92 7.00
N GLY A 131 11.94 11.94 5.69
CA GLY A 131 13.29 11.80 5.16
C GLY A 131 14.17 13.02 5.40
N SER A 132 13.58 14.21 5.55
CA SER A 132 14.32 15.46 5.72
C SER A 132 14.80 15.65 7.16
N THR A 133 13.98 15.27 8.15
CA THR A 133 14.29 15.42 9.59
C THR A 133 14.78 14.12 10.22
N THR A 134 14.67 12.98 9.51
CA THR A 134 14.98 11.64 10.01
C THR A 134 14.15 11.25 11.23
N GLU A 135 12.90 11.68 11.27
CA GLU A 135 11.96 11.46 12.37
C GLU A 135 10.75 10.62 11.93
N ILE A 136 10.06 10.06 12.92
CA ILE A 136 8.74 9.45 12.76
C ILE A 136 7.71 10.40 13.37
N ALA A 137 6.94 11.07 12.53
CA ALA A 137 5.88 11.97 12.97
C ALA A 137 4.54 11.20 13.09
N VAL A 138 4.00 11.13 14.32
CA VAL A 138 2.68 10.57 14.61
C VAL A 138 1.70 11.73 14.79
N SER A 139 0.82 11.95 13.79
CA SER A 139 -0.07 13.12 13.75
C SER A 139 -1.45 12.87 14.36
N LYS A 140 -1.72 11.68 14.85
CA LYS A 140 -2.95 11.28 15.54
C LYS A 140 -2.62 10.54 16.82
N ASN A 141 -3.61 10.38 17.71
CA ASN A 141 -3.43 9.61 18.93
C ASN A 141 -3.03 8.17 18.60
N MET A 142 -2.00 7.68 19.28
CA MET A 142 -1.63 6.28 19.28
C MET A 142 -2.29 5.60 20.48
N ILE A 143 -3.04 4.53 20.23
CA ILE A 143 -3.74 3.76 21.27
C ILE A 143 -2.98 2.45 21.45
N PHE A 144 -2.50 2.20 22.66
CA PHE A 144 -1.97 0.92 23.10
C PHE A 144 -3.07 0.19 23.87
N GLY A 145 -3.31 -1.08 23.56
CA GLY A 145 -4.23 -1.93 24.29
C GLY A 145 -3.71 -2.25 25.70
N ASP A 146 -4.57 -2.87 26.53
CA ASP A 146 -4.16 -3.35 27.85
C ASP A 146 -2.98 -4.32 27.72
N ASP A 147 -2.02 -4.21 28.63
CA ASP A 147 -0.75 -4.97 28.64
C ASP A 147 0.18 -4.74 27.43
N VAL A 148 -0.18 -3.83 26.50
CA VAL A 148 0.71 -3.42 25.41
C VAL A 148 1.58 -2.27 25.85
N LYS A 149 2.90 -2.43 25.74
CA LYS A 149 3.90 -1.49 26.24
C LYS A 149 4.49 -0.61 25.13
N ALA A 150 4.59 0.70 25.39
CA ALA A 150 5.52 1.54 24.66
C ALA A 150 6.91 1.35 25.29
N ARG A 151 7.86 0.77 24.54
CA ARG A 151 9.18 0.38 25.01
C ARG A 151 10.26 1.26 24.45
N PHE A 152 11.22 1.63 25.29
CA PHE A 152 12.38 2.45 24.96
C PHE A 152 13.66 1.76 25.43
N GLY A 153 14.71 1.83 24.61
CA GLY A 153 15.97 1.14 24.85
C GLY A 153 16.01 -0.24 24.18
N ALA A 154 17.21 -0.78 23.98
CA ALA A 154 17.43 -2.05 23.27
C ALA A 154 16.98 -3.27 24.11
N ASP A 155 17.04 -3.15 25.43
CA ASP A 155 16.78 -4.22 26.40
C ASP A 155 15.53 -3.91 27.25
N ASP A 156 14.53 -3.24 26.66
CA ASP A 156 13.27 -2.85 27.32
C ASP A 156 13.51 -2.03 28.59
N ASP A 157 14.42 -1.03 28.52
CA ASP A 157 14.93 -0.30 29.68
C ASP A 157 13.85 0.59 30.34
N LEU A 158 12.93 1.16 29.54
CA LEU A 158 11.79 1.94 30.01
C LEU A 158 10.52 1.50 29.33
N ASP A 159 9.50 1.15 30.10
CA ASP A 159 8.15 0.80 29.65
C ASP A 159 7.11 1.83 30.12
N ILE A 160 6.17 2.19 29.22
CA ILE A 160 4.98 2.96 29.57
C ILE A 160 3.75 2.15 29.11
N TYR A 161 2.86 1.81 30.03
CA TYR A 161 1.71 0.96 29.72
C TYR A 161 0.57 1.07 30.74
N TRP A 162 -0.58 0.45 30.40
CA TRP A 162 -1.74 0.20 31.25
C TRP A 162 -1.94 -1.32 31.35
N ASP A 163 -2.08 -1.86 32.59
CA ASP A 163 -2.24 -3.30 32.84
C ASP A 163 -3.69 -3.77 32.99
N GLY A 164 -4.65 -2.95 32.57
CA GLY A 164 -6.09 -3.18 32.79
C GLY A 164 -6.60 -2.63 34.13
N SER A 165 -5.71 -2.19 35.02
CA SER A 165 -6.04 -1.65 36.35
C SER A 165 -5.23 -0.39 36.71
N ASN A 166 -3.96 -0.34 36.34
CA ASN A 166 -3.04 0.72 36.69
C ASN A 166 -2.19 1.19 35.51
N SER A 167 -1.75 2.46 35.55
CA SER A 167 -0.78 3.01 34.62
C SER A 167 0.63 2.92 35.19
N TYR A 168 1.59 2.55 34.35
CA TYR A 168 2.99 2.40 34.74
C TYR A 168 3.92 3.25 33.88
N ILE A 169 4.92 3.83 34.53
CA ILE A 169 6.19 4.25 33.96
C ILE A 169 7.23 3.39 34.68
N GLU A 170 7.64 2.30 34.05
CA GLU A 170 8.48 1.28 34.65
C GLU A 170 9.90 1.37 34.10
N ASN A 171 10.86 1.67 34.97
CA ASN A 171 12.27 1.71 34.61
C ASN A 171 12.95 0.42 35.07
N ASN A 172 13.46 -0.35 34.12
CA ASN A 172 14.05 -1.67 34.36
C ASN A 172 15.58 -1.63 34.46
N ASN A 173 16.20 -0.46 34.22
CA ASN A 173 17.65 -0.33 34.21
C ASN A 173 18.06 1.04 34.78
N GLU A 174 19.04 1.04 35.71
CA GLU A 174 19.63 2.21 36.37
C GLU A 174 18.59 3.19 36.98
N HIS A 175 18.56 4.46 36.55
CA HIS A 175 17.78 5.51 37.18
C HIS A 175 16.70 6.09 36.28
N LEU A 176 15.49 6.26 36.78
CA LEU A 176 14.47 7.09 36.16
C LEU A 176 14.74 8.56 36.57
N ILE A 177 15.11 9.43 35.65
CA ILE A 177 15.35 10.83 35.86
C ILE A 177 14.23 11.63 35.20
N ILE A 178 13.49 12.40 36.01
CA ILE A 178 12.47 13.35 35.57
C ILE A 178 13.02 14.74 35.81
N VAL A 179 13.22 15.51 34.74
CA VAL A 179 13.84 16.84 34.83
C VAL A 179 13.04 17.86 34.01
N ASN A 180 12.90 19.06 34.58
CA ASN A 180 12.42 20.24 33.86
C ASN A 180 13.60 21.19 33.67
N ASN A 181 13.97 21.50 32.43
CA ASN A 181 15.09 22.35 32.08
C ASN A 181 14.70 23.82 31.84
N GLU A 182 13.39 24.13 31.92
CA GLU A 182 12.93 25.51 31.75
C GLU A 182 13.07 26.32 33.02
N ASN A 183 13.49 27.57 32.88
CA ASN A 183 13.64 28.51 33.99
C ASN A 183 12.25 28.86 34.55
N ASP A 184 12.16 28.94 35.89
CA ASP A 184 10.96 29.34 36.64
C ASP A 184 9.72 28.44 36.42
N HIS A 185 9.95 27.16 36.02
CA HIS A 185 8.90 26.15 35.87
C HIS A 185 9.20 24.90 36.71
N ASP A 186 8.15 24.31 37.25
CA ASP A 186 8.21 23.18 38.20
C ASP A 186 7.77 21.86 37.59
N ILE A 187 8.10 20.76 38.27
CA ILE A 187 7.50 19.43 38.07
C ILE A 187 6.39 19.25 39.11
N TYR A 188 5.16 19.05 38.67
CA TYR A 188 4.01 18.82 39.54
C TYR A 188 3.57 17.35 39.52
N LEU A 189 3.69 16.68 40.67
CA LEU A 189 3.06 15.38 40.91
C LEU A 189 1.79 15.61 41.76
N LYS A 190 0.62 15.37 41.20
CA LYS A 190 -0.67 15.63 41.88
C LYS A 190 -1.46 14.35 42.02
N SER A 191 -2.13 14.20 43.14
CA SER A 191 -3.11 13.15 43.40
C SER A 191 -4.44 13.76 43.82
N ASP A 192 -5.55 13.04 43.60
CA ASP A 192 -6.85 13.39 44.19
C ASP A 192 -6.77 13.28 45.70
N ASN A 193 -7.28 14.28 46.41
CA ASN A 193 -7.35 14.32 47.88
C ASN A 193 -8.60 13.58 48.45
N GLY A 194 -9.38 12.88 47.62
CA GLY A 194 -10.58 12.18 47.99
C GLY A 194 -11.84 13.06 48.09
N SER A 195 -11.73 14.37 47.72
CA SER A 195 -12.85 15.32 47.76
C SER A 195 -13.21 15.85 46.36
N GLY A 196 -12.74 15.19 45.28
CA GLY A 196 -13.00 15.59 43.90
C GLY A 196 -12.22 16.82 43.43
N GLY A 197 -11.15 17.22 44.16
CA GLY A 197 -10.21 18.27 43.76
C GLY A 197 -8.75 17.82 43.75
N THR A 198 -7.93 18.46 42.92
CA THR A 198 -6.48 18.22 42.82
C THR A 198 -5.71 19.33 43.47
#